data_f2b744e0c367404217f57457987b28dc
#
_entry.id   f2b744e0c367404217f57457987b28dc
#
_cell.length_a   1.000
_cell.length_b   1.000
_cell.length_c   1.000
_cell.angle_alpha   90.00
_cell.angle_beta   90.00
_cell.angle_gamma   90.00
#
_symmetry.space_group_name_H-M   'P 1'
#
loop_
_entity.id
_entity.type
_entity.pdbx_description
1 polymer ?
#
loop_
_entity_poly.entity_id
_entity_poly.type
_entity_poly.pdbx_seq_one_letter_code
_entity_poly.pdbx_strand_id
1 'polypeptide(L)'
;MILMSKRILAAACAAATALALSACSSAASSGDSSSKDGSLTVMASFYPLKYLAEKVGGEHVSVTSLTPDGAEPHDLELSPKMVDSLSSADAVIYLAGFQSAVDEAIEQQAPKTVIDVSSAAELVEAGSDANHPAEEEEAADETQSGETEAHDHDHEGHDHEGHDHAGHDHHHDMSADPHFWLDPIRMAKAATLVGDKLAEADSAHADTYKANAKALAEELTTLGDTLVTKTSKCQVKTFVTAHTAFGYLADRTGLTQVGISGLDPESSPSPARLAEIGQIAKEQGVTTIFTESLIDPKVAQTLADDLGITTAVLDPIESQTDASKDYAAVMQANIDALTKANNCQ
;
A
#
# COMPACT_ATOMS: atom_id res chain seq x y z
N MET A 1 53.28 -40.68 -42.40
CA MET A 1 53.83 -42.04 -42.46
C MET A 1 52.92 -42.91 -41.61
N ILE A 2 52.06 -43.62 -42.31
CA ILE A 2 51.78 -45.04 -42.14
C ILE A 2 50.90 -45.38 -40.95
N LEU A 3 49.73 -45.68 -41.17
CA LEU A 3 48.94 -46.84 -41.67
C LEU A 3 48.33 -47.67 -40.54
N MET A 4 47.01 -47.79 -40.65
CA MET A 4 46.31 -49.12 -40.79
C MET A 4 46.28 -49.95 -39.49
N SER A 5 45.26 -50.64 -39.11
CA SER A 5 44.20 -51.35 -39.84
C SER A 5 43.26 -52.01 -38.82
N LYS A 6 41.97 -51.92 -39.06
CA LYS A 6 41.06 -53.04 -39.35
C LYS A 6 40.69 -54.06 -38.26
N ARG A 7 39.39 -54.15 -38.10
CA ARG A 7 38.51 -55.36 -38.27
C ARG A 7 38.34 -56.24 -37.03
N ILE A 8 37.29 -56.81 -36.68
CA ILE A 8 36.03 -57.31 -37.27
C ILE A 8 35.33 -58.18 -36.17
N LEU A 9 34.06 -58.24 -36.23
CA LEU A 9 33.02 -59.25 -36.01
C LEU A 9 32.66 -59.59 -34.56
N ALA A 10 31.44 -59.42 -34.23
CA ALA A 10 30.16 -60.06 -34.58
C ALA A 10 29.76 -61.19 -33.60
N ALA A 11 28.56 -61.13 -33.23
CA ALA A 11 27.51 -62.14 -33.04
C ALA A 11 26.83 -61.93 -31.68
N ALA A 12 25.62 -61.56 -31.67
CA ALA A 12 24.33 -62.21 -31.89
C ALA A 12 23.87 -63.10 -30.73
N CYS A 13 22.69 -62.82 -30.28
CA CYS A 13 21.54 -63.62 -29.85
C CYS A 13 20.85 -62.93 -28.63
N ALA A 14 19.74 -62.47 -28.85
CA ALA A 14 18.38 -63.00 -28.96
C ALA A 14 17.55 -62.84 -27.66
N ALA A 15 16.52 -62.04 -27.79
CA ALA A 15 15.16 -62.24 -27.35
C ALA A 15 14.83 -62.33 -25.85
N ALA A 16 14.10 -61.37 -25.36
CA ALA A 16 12.82 -61.62 -24.71
C ALA A 16 11.98 -60.32 -24.60
N THR A 17 10.87 -60.35 -25.25
CA THR A 17 9.74 -59.40 -25.25
C THR A 17 9.07 -59.29 -23.89
N ALA A 18 8.86 -58.10 -23.41
CA ALA A 18 7.73 -57.80 -22.49
C ALA A 18 7.18 -56.41 -22.81
N LEU A 19 6.05 -56.40 -23.51
CA LEU A 19 5.18 -55.24 -23.68
C LEU A 19 4.59 -54.86 -22.31
N ALA A 20 4.84 -53.63 -21.87
CA ALA A 20 3.98 -52.95 -20.89
C ALA A 20 3.51 -51.64 -21.51
N LEU A 21 2.29 -51.63 -22.01
CA LEU A 21 1.57 -50.44 -22.38
C LEU A 21 1.25 -49.68 -21.08
N SER A 22 1.93 -48.57 -20.85
CA SER A 22 1.47 -47.56 -19.87
C SER A 22 0.82 -46.42 -20.62
N ALA A 23 -0.48 -46.38 -20.56
CA ALA A 23 -1.32 -45.28 -21.05
C ALA A 23 -0.95 -43.98 -20.34
N CYS A 24 -0.39 -43.02 -21.07
CA CYS A 24 -0.30 -41.65 -20.65
C CYS A 24 -1.70 -41.04 -20.71
N SER A 25 -2.36 -41.01 -19.56
CA SER A 25 -3.53 -40.15 -19.34
C SER A 25 -3.02 -38.74 -19.14
N SER A 26 -3.16 -37.89 -20.15
CA SER A 26 -2.96 -36.44 -20.03
C SER A 26 -4.12 -35.87 -19.25
N ALA A 27 -4.00 -35.84 -17.94
CA ALA A 27 -4.88 -35.01 -17.10
C ALA A 27 -4.35 -33.58 -17.24
N ALA A 28 -5.14 -32.72 -17.88
CA ALA A 28 -4.99 -31.29 -17.81
C ALA A 28 -5.20 -30.88 -16.33
N SER A 29 -4.12 -30.67 -15.61
CA SER A 29 -4.19 -30.02 -14.31
C SER A 29 -4.41 -28.55 -14.55
N SER A 30 -5.65 -28.10 -14.33
CA SER A 30 -5.99 -26.76 -13.94
C SER A 30 -5.06 -26.37 -12.78
N GLY A 31 -4.33 -25.25 -12.95
CA GLY A 31 -3.36 -24.77 -11.98
C GLY A 31 -4.00 -24.47 -10.63
N ASP A 32 -3.84 -25.43 -9.77
CA ASP A 32 -3.96 -25.23 -8.34
C ASP A 32 -2.55 -24.82 -7.89
N SER A 33 -2.40 -23.59 -7.42
CA SER A 33 -1.18 -23.11 -6.79
C SER A 33 -1.04 -23.81 -5.45
N SER A 34 -0.56 -25.07 -5.47
CA SER A 34 -0.19 -25.77 -4.27
C SER A 34 1.00 -25.03 -3.64
N SER A 35 0.79 -24.43 -2.45
CA SER A 35 1.82 -24.01 -1.52
C SER A 35 2.93 -25.10 -1.49
N LYS A 36 4.18 -24.66 -1.47
CA LYS A 36 5.33 -25.55 -1.20
C LYS A 36 4.99 -26.28 0.11
N ASP A 37 5.08 -27.61 0.07
CA ASP A 37 4.70 -28.48 1.19
C ASP A 37 5.32 -27.95 2.51
N GLY A 38 4.50 -27.41 3.42
CA GLY A 38 4.91 -26.92 4.73
C GLY A 38 5.05 -25.40 4.93
N SER A 39 4.80 -24.53 3.92
CA SER A 39 4.82 -23.07 4.13
C SER A 39 3.47 -22.52 4.57
N LEU A 40 3.46 -21.53 5.51
CA LEU A 40 2.24 -20.81 5.89
C LEU A 40 1.69 -20.01 4.70
N THR A 41 0.38 -20.08 4.51
CA THR A 41 -0.33 -19.19 3.59
C THR A 41 -0.66 -17.89 4.32
N VAL A 42 -0.03 -16.78 3.91
CA VAL A 42 -0.21 -15.45 4.50
C VAL A 42 -0.89 -14.55 3.48
N MET A 43 -1.92 -13.82 3.91
CA MET A 43 -2.53 -12.76 3.12
C MET A 43 -2.18 -11.41 3.74
N ALA A 44 -1.73 -10.47 2.93
CA ALA A 44 -1.41 -9.11 3.35
C ALA A 44 -2.35 -8.12 2.67
N SER A 45 -2.88 -7.14 3.39
CA SER A 45 -3.91 -6.25 2.84
C SER A 45 -3.38 -5.35 1.72
N PHE A 46 -2.17 -4.82 1.83
CA PHE A 46 -1.53 -3.99 0.80
C PHE A 46 0.01 -4.11 0.84
N TYR A 47 0.70 -3.44 -0.10
CA TYR A 47 2.11 -3.69 -0.38
C TYR A 47 3.07 -3.56 0.81
N PRO A 48 3.09 -2.50 1.65
CA PRO A 48 3.94 -2.43 2.83
C PRO A 48 3.85 -3.64 3.74
N LEU A 49 2.66 -4.18 3.93
CA LEU A 49 2.44 -5.37 4.76
C LEU A 49 2.84 -6.67 4.05
N LYS A 50 2.65 -6.75 2.72
CA LYS A 50 3.22 -7.81 1.88
C LYS A 50 4.73 -7.85 2.02
N TYR A 51 5.40 -6.70 1.92
CA TYR A 51 6.84 -6.59 2.11
C TYR A 51 7.29 -7.10 3.48
N LEU A 52 6.61 -6.70 4.58
CA LEU A 52 6.89 -7.22 5.92
C LEU A 52 6.72 -8.75 5.98
N ALA A 53 5.61 -9.26 5.46
CA ALA A 53 5.33 -10.70 5.47
C ALA A 53 6.40 -11.49 4.72
N GLU A 54 6.80 -11.06 3.53
CA GLU A 54 7.83 -11.70 2.71
C GLU A 54 9.21 -11.66 3.36
N LYS A 55 9.63 -10.50 3.87
CA LYS A 55 10.95 -10.34 4.50
C LYS A 55 11.07 -11.10 5.82
N VAL A 56 10.02 -11.11 6.64
CA VAL A 56 9.99 -11.80 7.92
C VAL A 56 9.80 -13.31 7.73
N GLY A 57 8.86 -13.69 6.86
CA GLY A 57 8.51 -15.09 6.65
C GLY A 57 9.55 -15.88 5.84
N GLY A 58 10.25 -15.21 4.91
CA GLY A 58 11.25 -15.83 4.04
C GLY A 58 10.67 -17.02 3.25
N GLU A 59 11.38 -18.14 3.24
CA GLU A 59 10.95 -19.36 2.52
C GLU A 59 9.83 -20.14 3.21
N HIS A 60 9.49 -19.79 4.44
CA HIS A 60 8.48 -20.48 5.25
C HIS A 60 7.07 -19.89 5.10
N VAL A 61 6.88 -18.87 4.28
CA VAL A 61 5.58 -18.30 3.97
C VAL A 61 5.33 -18.22 2.47
N SER A 62 4.06 -18.29 2.08
CA SER A 62 3.58 -17.94 0.75
C SER A 62 2.64 -16.75 0.90
N VAL A 63 3.05 -15.58 0.41
CA VAL A 63 2.32 -14.34 0.61
C VAL A 63 1.46 -14.00 -0.60
N THR A 64 0.20 -13.63 -0.35
CA THR A 64 -0.71 -13.07 -1.36
C THR A 64 -1.18 -11.69 -0.90
N SER A 65 -1.11 -10.69 -1.78
CA SER A 65 -1.67 -9.36 -1.50
C SER A 65 -3.18 -9.36 -1.78
N LEU A 66 -3.96 -8.69 -0.92
CA LEU A 66 -5.38 -8.42 -1.16
C LEU A 66 -5.53 -7.27 -2.16
N THR A 67 -4.67 -6.24 -2.05
CA THR A 67 -4.57 -5.18 -3.05
C THR A 67 -3.64 -5.63 -4.18
N PRO A 68 -4.09 -5.66 -5.44
CA PRO A 68 -3.23 -5.99 -6.58
C PRO A 68 -2.05 -5.02 -6.73
N ASP A 69 -0.91 -5.53 -7.23
CA ASP A 69 0.24 -4.66 -7.53
C ASP A 69 -0.16 -3.57 -8.55
N GLY A 70 0.15 -2.32 -8.26
CA GLY A 70 -0.20 -1.16 -9.09
C GLY A 70 -1.64 -0.65 -8.89
N ALA A 71 -2.43 -1.24 -7.99
CA ALA A 71 -3.72 -0.70 -7.59
C ALA A 71 -3.59 0.23 -6.38
N GLU A 72 -4.51 1.19 -6.31
CA GLU A 72 -4.68 2.11 -5.21
C GLU A 72 -5.37 1.37 -4.03
N PRO A 73 -4.85 1.42 -2.79
CA PRO A 73 -5.39 0.62 -1.69
C PRO A 73 -6.56 1.26 -0.93
N HIS A 74 -6.76 2.60 -0.98
CA HIS A 74 -7.78 3.29 -0.18
C HIS A 74 -9.19 2.80 -0.54
N ASP A 75 -9.50 2.72 -1.84
CA ASP A 75 -10.80 2.32 -2.38
C ASP A 75 -10.84 0.83 -2.81
N LEU A 76 -10.15 -0.03 -2.06
CA LEU A 76 -10.09 -1.45 -2.40
C LEU A 76 -11.46 -2.13 -2.32
N GLU A 77 -11.91 -2.72 -3.44
CA GLU A 77 -13.01 -3.67 -3.48
C GLU A 77 -12.50 -5.11 -3.56
N LEU A 78 -13.00 -5.98 -2.68
CA LEU A 78 -12.65 -7.39 -2.69
C LEU A 78 -13.62 -8.21 -3.53
N SER A 79 -13.10 -9.03 -4.45
CA SER A 79 -13.94 -10.01 -5.13
C SER A 79 -14.43 -11.09 -4.16
N PRO A 80 -15.64 -11.70 -4.38
CA PRO A 80 -16.12 -12.78 -3.52
C PRO A 80 -15.13 -13.93 -3.34
N LYS A 81 -14.35 -14.24 -4.37
CA LYS A 81 -13.29 -15.26 -4.31
C LYS A 81 -12.17 -14.86 -3.35
N MET A 82 -11.81 -13.59 -3.33
CA MET A 82 -10.77 -13.09 -2.43
C MET A 82 -11.25 -13.12 -0.98
N VAL A 83 -12.51 -12.71 -0.74
CA VAL A 83 -13.16 -12.82 0.56
C VAL A 83 -13.16 -14.28 1.06
N ASP A 84 -13.62 -15.22 0.23
CA ASP A 84 -13.64 -16.64 0.59
C ASP A 84 -12.24 -17.20 0.92
N SER A 85 -11.19 -16.71 0.25
CA SER A 85 -9.82 -17.19 0.45
C SER A 85 -9.24 -16.82 1.82
N LEU A 86 -9.74 -15.76 2.48
CA LEU A 86 -9.33 -15.38 3.84
C LEU A 86 -9.57 -16.50 4.86
N SER A 87 -10.67 -17.24 4.72
CA SER A 87 -11.00 -18.35 5.64
C SER A 87 -9.98 -19.49 5.60
N SER A 88 -9.25 -19.63 4.50
CA SER A 88 -8.25 -20.68 4.29
C SER A 88 -6.81 -20.20 4.56
N ALA A 89 -6.59 -18.92 4.79
CA ALA A 89 -5.28 -18.37 5.14
C ALA A 89 -4.86 -18.79 6.55
N ASP A 90 -3.57 -19.12 6.72
CA ASP A 90 -3.00 -19.38 8.05
C ASP A 90 -2.83 -18.10 8.85
N ALA A 91 -2.54 -16.97 8.17
CA ALA A 91 -2.50 -15.65 8.78
C ALA A 91 -2.95 -14.56 7.79
N VAL A 92 -3.57 -13.51 8.32
CA VAL A 92 -3.90 -12.27 7.59
C VAL A 92 -3.23 -11.11 8.31
N ILE A 93 -2.48 -10.29 7.55
CA ILE A 93 -1.80 -9.09 8.05
C ILE A 93 -2.48 -7.88 7.45
N TYR A 94 -2.99 -6.98 8.29
CA TYR A 94 -3.75 -5.82 7.85
C TYR A 94 -3.56 -4.63 8.79
N LEU A 95 -4.06 -3.48 8.38
CA LEU A 95 -4.17 -2.27 9.19
C LEU A 95 -5.66 -2.00 9.44
N ALA A 96 -6.13 -2.18 10.66
CA ALA A 96 -7.52 -1.95 11.01
C ALA A 96 -7.93 -0.49 10.76
N GLY A 97 -9.10 -0.30 10.14
CA GLY A 97 -9.67 1.01 9.84
C GLY A 97 -9.12 1.69 8.58
N PHE A 98 -8.19 1.05 7.85
CA PHE A 98 -7.68 1.61 6.59
C PHE A 98 -8.49 1.16 5.37
N GLN A 99 -8.76 -0.12 5.25
CA GLN A 99 -9.50 -0.70 4.12
C GLN A 99 -10.77 -1.37 4.63
N SER A 100 -11.91 -0.69 4.55
CA SER A 100 -13.19 -1.21 5.09
C SER A 100 -13.59 -2.57 4.52
N ALA A 101 -13.36 -2.80 3.21
CA ALA A 101 -13.64 -4.09 2.59
C ALA A 101 -12.79 -5.23 3.21
N VAL A 102 -11.58 -4.93 3.69
CA VAL A 102 -10.72 -5.90 4.38
C VAL A 102 -11.20 -6.12 5.81
N ASP A 103 -11.54 -5.05 6.54
CA ASP A 103 -12.09 -5.13 7.90
C ASP A 103 -13.36 -6.01 7.92
N GLU A 104 -14.32 -5.72 7.04
CA GLU A 104 -15.56 -6.50 6.91
C GLU A 104 -15.31 -7.96 6.51
N ALA A 105 -14.38 -8.19 5.58
CA ALA A 105 -14.04 -9.54 5.15
C ALA A 105 -13.37 -10.37 6.26
N ILE A 106 -12.52 -9.75 7.08
CA ILE A 106 -11.90 -10.40 8.26
C ILE A 106 -12.97 -10.76 9.29
N GLU A 107 -13.89 -9.84 9.59
CA GLU A 107 -15.01 -10.12 10.51
C GLU A 107 -15.90 -11.26 10.00
N GLN A 108 -16.20 -11.27 8.71
CA GLN A 108 -17.07 -12.28 8.10
C GLN A 108 -16.42 -13.67 8.03
N GLN A 109 -15.14 -13.74 7.66
CA GLN A 109 -14.44 -15.00 7.40
C GLN A 109 -13.71 -15.57 8.61
N ALA A 110 -13.46 -14.76 9.64
CA ALA A 110 -12.78 -15.13 10.88
C ALA A 110 -11.50 -15.98 10.66
N PRO A 111 -10.47 -15.44 9.95
CA PRO A 111 -9.25 -16.17 9.65
C PRO A 111 -8.59 -16.72 10.93
N LYS A 112 -7.78 -17.77 10.78
CA LYS A 112 -7.15 -18.48 11.91
C LYS A 112 -6.25 -17.58 12.76
N THR A 113 -5.45 -16.73 12.11
CA THR A 113 -4.58 -15.76 12.75
C THR A 113 -4.77 -14.41 12.11
N VAL A 114 -5.12 -13.40 12.88
CA VAL A 114 -5.28 -12.01 12.43
C VAL A 114 -4.17 -11.19 13.08
N ILE A 115 -3.41 -10.47 12.26
CA ILE A 115 -2.29 -9.62 12.68
C ILE A 115 -2.64 -8.19 12.28
N ASP A 116 -3.24 -7.45 13.22
CA ASP A 116 -3.45 -6.02 13.09
C ASP A 116 -2.20 -5.26 13.51
N VAL A 117 -1.64 -4.48 12.58
CA VAL A 117 -0.42 -3.71 12.82
C VAL A 117 -0.68 -2.35 13.46
N SER A 118 -1.93 -1.91 13.63
CA SER A 118 -2.28 -0.59 14.16
C SER A 118 -1.62 -0.27 15.51
N SER A 119 -1.54 -1.26 16.40
CA SER A 119 -0.91 -1.10 17.71
C SER A 119 0.61 -0.85 17.63
N ALA A 120 1.30 -1.41 16.65
CA ALA A 120 2.72 -1.20 16.41
C ALA A 120 2.99 0.07 15.59
N ALA A 121 2.03 0.45 14.75
CA ALA A 121 2.07 1.64 13.93
C ALA A 121 1.99 2.94 14.76
N GLU A 122 1.37 2.90 15.95
CA GLU A 122 1.16 4.08 16.81
C GLU A 122 0.49 5.22 16.03
N LEU A 123 -0.68 4.92 15.45
CA LEU A 123 -1.37 5.85 14.55
C LEU A 123 -1.66 7.19 15.23
N VAL A 124 -1.57 8.27 14.45
CA VAL A 124 -1.85 9.64 14.85
C VAL A 124 -3.26 9.99 14.39
N GLU A 125 -4.06 10.64 15.25
CA GLU A 125 -5.40 11.09 14.90
C GLU A 125 -5.34 12.13 13.77
N ALA A 126 -6.20 11.98 12.77
CA ALA A 126 -6.41 12.98 11.74
C ALA A 126 -6.92 14.29 12.39
N GLY A 127 -6.43 15.43 11.93
CA GLY A 127 -6.76 16.74 12.52
C GLY A 127 -5.95 17.11 13.76
N SER A 128 -5.01 16.28 14.20
CA SER A 128 -4.22 16.53 15.41
C SER A 128 -3.19 17.66 15.25
N ASP A 129 -2.62 17.83 14.08
CA ASP A 129 -1.61 18.85 13.77
C ASP A 129 -1.48 19.16 12.26
N ALA A 130 -0.52 20.00 11.88
CA ALA A 130 -0.33 20.45 10.51
C ALA A 130 0.16 19.34 9.54
N ASN A 131 0.79 18.27 10.04
CA ASN A 131 1.24 17.17 9.23
C ASN A 131 0.19 16.06 9.10
N HIS A 132 -0.81 16.05 9.99
CA HIS A 132 -1.95 15.14 10.01
C HIS A 132 -3.26 15.95 10.01
N PRO A 133 -3.57 16.70 8.94
CA PRO A 133 -4.79 17.49 8.89
C PRO A 133 -6.03 16.60 8.91
N ALA A 134 -7.14 17.13 9.38
CA ALA A 134 -8.44 16.48 9.22
C ALA A 134 -8.79 16.38 7.74
N GLU A 135 -9.62 15.42 7.37
CA GLU A 135 -10.25 15.40 6.06
C GLU A 135 -11.06 16.68 5.87
N GLU A 136 -10.91 17.34 4.72
CA GLU A 136 -11.74 18.48 4.39
C GLU A 136 -13.13 17.94 4.02
N GLU A 137 -14.12 18.12 4.89
CA GLU A 137 -15.52 17.94 4.51
C GLU A 137 -15.80 18.87 3.32
N GLU A 138 -16.15 18.31 2.15
CA GLU A 138 -16.62 19.09 1.03
C GLU A 138 -17.85 19.91 1.52
N ALA A 139 -17.65 21.20 1.76
CA ALA A 139 -18.74 22.10 2.03
C ALA A 139 -19.62 22.14 0.77
N ALA A 140 -20.71 21.39 0.81
CA ALA A 140 -21.77 21.51 -0.17
C ALA A 140 -22.13 23.00 -0.26
N ASP A 141 -21.83 23.61 -1.40
CA ASP A 141 -22.19 25.01 -1.72
C ASP A 141 -23.71 25.13 -1.73
N GLU A 142 -24.31 25.29 -0.55
CA GLU A 142 -25.68 25.74 -0.39
C GLU A 142 -25.73 27.24 -0.72
N THR A 143 -25.67 27.58 -1.99
CA THR A 143 -26.14 28.89 -2.48
C THR A 143 -27.64 28.99 -2.26
N GLN A 144 -28.01 29.31 -1.04
CA GLN A 144 -29.36 29.79 -0.72
C GLN A 144 -29.53 31.20 -1.29
N SER A 145 -29.89 31.30 -2.57
CA SER A 145 -30.49 32.53 -3.07
C SER A 145 -31.93 32.59 -2.56
N GLY A 146 -32.10 33.32 -1.44
CA GLY A 146 -33.40 33.69 -0.96
C GLY A 146 -34.12 34.64 -1.92
N GLU A 147 -35.13 34.18 -2.59
CA GLU A 147 -36.22 34.99 -3.08
C GLU A 147 -37.54 34.40 -2.59
N THR A 148 -38.14 35.14 -1.67
CA THR A 148 -39.48 34.94 -1.16
C THR A 148 -40.47 35.39 -2.21
N GLU A 149 -41.17 34.47 -2.86
CA GLU A 149 -42.47 34.73 -3.45
C GLU A 149 -43.47 33.67 -3.00
N ALA A 150 -44.51 34.15 -2.27
CA ALA A 150 -45.61 33.34 -1.82
C ALA A 150 -46.55 33.03 -2.96
N HIS A 151 -46.75 31.77 -3.28
CA HIS A 151 -47.91 31.29 -4.02
C HIS A 151 -48.49 30.06 -3.32
N ASP A 152 -49.72 30.31 -2.82
CA ASP A 152 -50.69 29.39 -2.29
C ASP A 152 -51.23 28.52 -3.43
N HIS A 153 -51.05 27.22 -3.40
CA HIS A 153 -51.83 26.26 -4.20
C HIS A 153 -52.01 24.96 -3.39
N ASP A 154 -53.24 24.79 -2.94
CA ASP A 154 -53.83 23.49 -2.53
C ASP A 154 -53.71 22.49 -3.67
N HIS A 155 -53.12 21.31 -3.43
CA HIS A 155 -53.39 20.09 -4.14
C HIS A 155 -53.28 18.87 -3.25
N GLU A 156 -54.36 18.10 -3.36
CA GLU A 156 -54.69 16.85 -2.68
C GLU A 156 -53.68 15.74 -2.89
N GLY A 157 -53.55 14.88 -1.86
CA GLY A 157 -52.62 13.80 -1.74
C GLY A 157 -52.66 12.72 -2.83
N HIS A 158 -51.48 12.24 -3.15
CA HIS A 158 -51.29 10.90 -3.69
C HIS A 158 -50.21 10.20 -2.88
N ASP A 159 -50.63 9.13 -2.18
CA ASP A 159 -49.72 8.17 -1.52
C ASP A 159 -48.88 7.48 -2.58
N HIS A 160 -47.56 7.73 -2.58
CA HIS A 160 -46.58 6.87 -3.21
C HIS A 160 -45.74 6.26 -2.12
N GLU A 161 -45.85 4.94 -1.97
CA GLU A 161 -44.97 4.14 -1.16
C GLU A 161 -43.52 4.39 -1.61
N GLY A 162 -42.72 5.00 -0.71
CA GLY A 162 -41.31 5.28 -0.93
C GLY A 162 -40.52 3.98 -0.91
N HIS A 163 -39.85 3.69 -2.02
CA HIS A 163 -38.71 2.79 -2.00
C HIS A 163 -37.52 3.59 -1.48
N ASP A 164 -37.21 3.39 -0.20
CA ASP A 164 -35.96 3.83 0.39
C ASP A 164 -34.79 3.08 -0.28
N HIS A 165 -34.20 3.67 -1.29
CA HIS A 165 -32.84 3.36 -1.67
C HIS A 165 -31.95 4.14 -0.71
N ALA A 166 -31.59 3.53 0.42
CA ALA A 166 -30.47 3.97 1.20
C ALA A 166 -29.22 3.83 0.32
N GLY A 167 -28.81 4.91 -0.32
CA GLY A 167 -27.46 5.04 -0.83
C GLY A 167 -26.56 5.00 0.40
N HIS A 168 -25.81 3.94 0.56
CA HIS A 168 -24.71 3.92 1.51
C HIS A 168 -23.59 4.73 0.89
N ASP A 169 -23.57 6.02 1.14
CA ASP A 169 -22.37 6.83 1.01
C ASP A 169 -21.42 6.34 2.13
N HIS A 170 -20.53 5.44 1.78
CA HIS A 170 -19.43 5.03 2.64
C HIS A 170 -18.39 6.16 2.65
N HIS A 171 -18.69 7.24 3.36
CA HIS A 171 -17.65 8.17 3.78
C HIS A 171 -16.79 7.43 4.79
N HIS A 172 -15.59 7.05 4.37
CA HIS A 172 -14.56 6.55 5.26
C HIS A 172 -14.06 7.70 6.12
N ASP A 173 -14.69 7.90 7.26
CA ASP A 173 -14.18 8.78 8.30
C ASP A 173 -12.94 8.09 8.91
N MET A 174 -11.78 8.26 8.25
CA MET A 174 -10.50 7.77 8.77
C MET A 174 -10.15 8.61 9.99
N SER A 175 -10.46 8.09 11.16
CA SER A 175 -10.18 8.78 12.44
C SER A 175 -8.67 8.96 12.70
N ALA A 176 -7.80 8.26 11.96
CA ALA A 176 -6.36 8.34 12.08
C ALA A 176 -5.69 8.27 10.70
N ASP A 177 -4.54 8.94 10.56
CA ASP A 177 -3.69 8.86 9.38
C ASP A 177 -3.13 7.43 9.23
N PRO A 178 -3.43 6.69 8.13
CA PRO A 178 -3.00 5.32 7.96
C PRO A 178 -1.53 5.18 7.54
N HIS A 179 -0.88 6.22 7.00
CA HIS A 179 0.39 6.18 6.25
C HIS A 179 1.64 5.96 7.12
N PHE A 180 1.51 5.20 8.22
CA PHE A 180 2.59 4.95 9.19
C PHE A 180 3.86 4.36 8.56
N TRP A 181 3.72 3.62 7.45
CA TRP A 181 4.82 2.95 6.76
C TRP A 181 5.83 3.92 6.14
N LEU A 182 5.47 5.20 5.99
CA LEU A 182 6.40 6.24 5.52
C LEU A 182 7.34 6.75 6.63
N ASP A 183 7.16 6.28 7.87
CA ASP A 183 8.18 6.33 8.92
C ASP A 183 8.86 4.96 9.08
N PRO A 184 10.11 4.77 8.62
CA PRO A 184 10.79 3.49 8.73
C PRO A 184 10.91 2.94 10.16
N ILE A 185 10.86 3.81 11.18
CA ILE A 185 10.91 3.37 12.58
C ILE A 185 9.60 2.71 13.01
N ARG A 186 8.46 3.23 12.52
CA ARG A 186 7.15 2.61 12.74
C ARG A 186 7.05 1.27 11.99
N MET A 187 7.58 1.22 10.76
CA MET A 187 7.70 -0.04 10.00
C MET A 187 8.59 -1.07 10.72
N ALA A 188 9.66 -0.66 11.40
CA ALA A 188 10.51 -1.56 12.19
C ALA A 188 9.75 -2.18 13.38
N LYS A 189 8.85 -1.41 14.02
CA LYS A 189 7.97 -1.92 15.08
C LYS A 189 6.96 -2.93 14.50
N ALA A 190 6.35 -2.61 13.36
CA ALA A 190 5.43 -3.53 12.68
C ALA A 190 6.13 -4.82 12.24
N ALA A 191 7.37 -4.75 11.74
CA ALA A 191 8.18 -5.93 11.41
C ALA A 191 8.38 -6.85 12.62
N THR A 192 8.64 -6.28 13.78
CA THR A 192 8.81 -7.02 15.05
C THR A 192 7.51 -7.73 15.45
N LEU A 193 6.37 -7.00 15.40
CA LEU A 193 5.06 -7.57 15.69
C LEU A 193 4.72 -8.74 14.74
N VAL A 194 4.94 -8.54 13.43
CA VAL A 194 4.70 -9.61 12.42
C VAL A 194 5.57 -10.83 12.73
N GLY A 195 6.84 -10.64 13.09
CA GLY A 195 7.74 -11.73 13.46
C GLY A 195 7.26 -12.53 14.69
N ASP A 196 6.82 -11.85 15.72
CA ASP A 196 6.28 -12.49 16.93
C ASP A 196 4.99 -13.26 16.61
N LYS A 197 4.10 -12.68 15.82
CA LYS A 197 2.82 -13.32 15.47
C LYS A 197 2.98 -14.52 14.52
N LEU A 198 3.88 -14.43 13.52
CA LEU A 198 4.20 -15.60 12.71
C LEU A 198 4.88 -16.71 13.52
N ALA A 199 5.73 -16.37 14.50
CA ALA A 199 6.33 -17.33 15.41
C ALA A 199 5.29 -18.02 16.33
N GLU A 200 4.22 -17.33 16.73
CA GLU A 200 3.07 -17.90 17.43
C GLU A 200 2.27 -18.85 16.53
N ALA A 201 2.07 -18.48 15.25
CA ALA A 201 1.29 -19.26 14.29
C ALA A 201 2.03 -20.52 13.81
N ASP A 202 3.36 -20.47 13.70
CA ASP A 202 4.23 -21.56 13.26
C ASP A 202 5.46 -21.68 14.18
N SER A 203 5.27 -22.44 15.26
CA SER A 203 6.32 -22.66 16.26
C SER A 203 7.53 -23.44 15.73
N ALA A 204 7.39 -24.18 14.62
CA ALA A 204 8.50 -24.93 14.02
C ALA A 204 9.57 -24.00 13.43
N HIS A 205 9.18 -22.81 12.97
CA HIS A 205 10.09 -21.83 12.36
C HIS A 205 10.18 -20.53 13.19
N ALA A 206 9.74 -20.54 14.44
CA ALA A 206 9.64 -19.37 15.31
C ALA A 206 10.95 -18.57 15.43
N ASP A 207 12.09 -19.27 15.58
CA ASP A 207 13.39 -18.62 15.70
C ASP A 207 13.80 -17.91 14.40
N THR A 208 13.43 -18.47 13.23
CA THR A 208 13.69 -17.87 11.92
C THR A 208 12.89 -16.58 11.74
N TYR A 209 11.59 -16.60 12.04
CA TYR A 209 10.75 -15.41 11.95
C TYR A 209 11.26 -14.27 12.84
N LYS A 210 11.61 -14.57 14.10
CA LYS A 210 12.17 -13.57 15.02
C LYS A 210 13.52 -13.04 14.57
N ALA A 211 14.39 -13.91 14.04
CA ALA A 211 15.68 -13.48 13.52
C ALA A 211 15.53 -12.56 12.30
N ASN A 212 14.66 -12.92 11.34
CA ASN A 212 14.37 -12.13 10.16
C ASN A 212 13.72 -10.79 10.53
N ALA A 213 12.73 -10.79 11.43
CA ALA A 213 12.08 -9.57 11.91
C ALA A 213 13.09 -8.61 12.56
N LYS A 214 14.00 -9.15 13.39
CA LYS A 214 15.05 -8.35 14.00
C LYS A 214 16.00 -7.74 12.97
N ALA A 215 16.46 -8.53 11.99
CA ALA A 215 17.33 -8.04 10.92
C ALA A 215 16.63 -6.95 10.09
N LEU A 216 15.37 -7.16 9.71
CA LEU A 216 14.58 -6.17 8.98
C LEU A 216 14.37 -4.89 9.82
N ALA A 217 14.08 -5.01 11.11
CA ALA A 217 13.92 -3.85 11.99
C ALA A 217 15.22 -3.02 12.12
N GLU A 218 16.38 -3.67 12.11
CA GLU A 218 17.69 -3.01 12.10
C GLU A 218 17.94 -2.27 10.76
N GLU A 219 17.58 -2.88 9.62
CA GLU A 219 17.66 -2.25 8.31
C GLU A 219 16.74 -1.03 8.21
N LEU A 220 15.49 -1.16 8.64
CA LEU A 220 14.51 -0.06 8.65
C LEU A 220 14.94 1.06 9.61
N THR A 221 15.51 0.73 10.75
CA THR A 221 16.05 1.74 11.67
C THR A 221 17.19 2.53 11.02
N THR A 222 18.09 1.85 10.32
CA THR A 222 19.18 2.51 9.57
C THR A 222 18.64 3.43 8.47
N LEU A 223 17.58 3.01 7.80
CA LEU A 223 16.90 3.82 6.78
C LEU A 223 16.23 5.07 7.40
N GLY A 224 15.59 4.94 8.56
CA GLY A 224 15.04 6.06 9.32
C GLY A 224 16.11 7.05 9.80
N ASP A 225 17.23 6.55 10.28
CA ASP A 225 18.39 7.39 10.67
C ASP A 225 18.98 8.13 9.46
N THR A 226 19.00 7.47 8.30
CA THR A 226 19.43 8.08 7.04
C THR A 226 18.49 9.20 6.62
N LEU A 227 17.18 8.98 6.69
CA LEU A 227 16.16 9.99 6.42
C LEU A 227 16.38 11.24 7.28
N VAL A 228 16.47 11.07 8.61
CA VAL A 228 16.69 12.19 9.56
C VAL A 228 18.01 12.91 9.26
N THR A 229 19.09 12.17 9.05
CA THR A 229 20.43 12.75 8.80
C THR A 229 20.44 13.58 7.53
N LYS A 230 19.87 13.05 6.44
CA LYS A 230 19.84 13.70 5.12
C LYS A 230 18.95 14.94 5.10
N THR A 231 17.86 14.96 5.89
CA THR A 231 16.89 16.08 5.94
C THR A 231 17.21 17.12 7.01
N SER A 232 18.15 16.84 7.93
CA SER A 232 18.46 17.71 9.10
C SER A 232 18.81 19.16 8.74
N LYS A 233 19.41 19.38 7.56
CA LYS A 233 19.91 20.69 7.11
C LYS A 233 19.21 21.23 5.87
N CYS A 234 17.93 20.87 5.66
CA CYS A 234 17.12 21.42 4.59
C CYS A 234 16.88 22.91 4.78
N GLN A 235 17.07 23.70 3.72
CA GLN A 235 16.82 25.15 3.73
C GLN A 235 15.34 25.46 3.62
N VAL A 236 14.62 24.72 2.76
CA VAL A 236 13.15 24.76 2.66
C VAL A 236 12.60 23.71 3.62
N LYS A 237 11.70 24.10 4.53
CA LYS A 237 11.14 23.19 5.52
C LYS A 237 9.79 22.62 5.11
N THR A 238 9.14 23.22 4.11
CA THR A 238 7.84 22.80 3.61
C THR A 238 8.00 22.08 2.28
N PHE A 239 7.25 21.00 2.09
CA PHE A 239 7.13 20.31 0.81
C PHE A 239 5.65 20.08 0.47
N VAL A 240 5.33 20.15 -0.82
CA VAL A 240 3.96 20.01 -1.33
C VAL A 240 3.83 18.68 -2.06
N THR A 241 2.80 17.90 -1.72
CA THR A 241 2.52 16.56 -2.23
C THR A 241 1.16 16.49 -2.92
N ALA A 242 0.93 15.48 -3.76
CA ALA A 242 -0.35 15.28 -4.42
C ALA A 242 -1.46 14.99 -3.40
N HIS A 243 -1.22 14.11 -2.42
CA HIS A 243 -2.12 13.92 -1.27
C HIS A 243 -1.35 13.90 0.06
N THR A 244 -2.07 13.87 1.17
CA THR A 244 -1.53 14.01 2.53
C THR A 244 -1.08 12.65 3.09
N ALA A 245 -0.12 11.98 2.43
CA ALA A 245 0.41 10.69 2.86
C ALA A 245 1.63 10.79 3.80
N PHE A 246 2.37 11.88 3.73
CA PHE A 246 3.73 11.94 4.29
C PHE A 246 3.81 12.55 5.69
N GLY A 247 2.72 12.54 6.46
CA GLY A 247 2.65 13.11 7.81
C GLY A 247 3.70 12.52 8.74
N TYR A 248 3.78 11.21 8.83
CA TYR A 248 4.76 10.53 9.69
C TYR A 248 6.21 10.76 9.26
N LEU A 249 6.46 10.89 7.95
CA LEU A 249 7.79 11.24 7.44
C LEU A 249 8.12 12.68 7.81
N ALA A 250 7.17 13.60 7.67
CA ALA A 250 7.32 15.01 8.04
C ALA A 250 7.64 15.16 9.53
N ASP A 251 6.90 14.48 10.41
CA ASP A 251 7.16 14.45 11.86
C ASP A 251 8.54 13.92 12.19
N ARG A 252 8.94 12.81 11.55
CA ARG A 252 10.26 12.20 11.74
C ARG A 252 11.40 13.14 11.40
N THR A 253 11.21 13.99 10.39
CA THR A 253 12.25 14.88 9.84
C THR A 253 12.20 16.31 10.37
N GLY A 254 11.11 16.71 11.03
CA GLY A 254 10.83 18.09 11.38
C GLY A 254 10.57 18.99 10.17
N LEU A 255 10.13 18.39 9.05
CA LEU A 255 9.59 19.08 7.89
C LEU A 255 8.08 19.25 8.03
N THR A 256 7.48 20.06 7.17
CA THR A 256 6.03 20.26 7.10
C THR A 256 5.53 19.85 5.73
N GLN A 257 4.57 18.90 5.67
CA GLN A 257 3.88 18.59 4.43
C GLN A 257 2.70 19.50 4.19
N VAL A 258 2.36 19.69 2.92
CA VAL A 258 1.12 20.33 2.47
C VAL A 258 0.57 19.48 1.33
N GLY A 259 -0.50 18.72 1.59
CA GLY A 259 -1.18 17.95 0.55
C GLY A 259 -2.06 18.82 -0.34
N ILE A 260 -2.10 18.51 -1.62
CA ILE A 260 -3.07 19.08 -2.56
C ILE A 260 -4.45 18.48 -2.26
N SER A 261 -4.54 17.16 -2.18
CA SER A 261 -5.69 16.42 -1.67
C SER A 261 -5.51 16.09 -0.18
N GLY A 262 -6.59 15.63 0.47
CA GLY A 262 -6.59 15.14 1.87
C GLY A 262 -5.85 13.80 2.03
N LEU A 263 -6.28 13.00 3.01
CA LEU A 263 -5.76 11.63 3.22
C LEU A 263 -6.18 10.69 2.10
N ASP A 264 -7.35 10.93 1.49
CA ASP A 264 -7.80 10.23 0.30
C ASP A 264 -7.19 10.87 -0.96
N PRO A 265 -6.37 10.12 -1.74
CA PRO A 265 -5.74 10.63 -2.95
C PRO A 265 -6.71 10.94 -4.09
N GLU A 266 -7.90 10.30 -4.12
CA GLU A 266 -8.91 10.51 -5.17
C GLU A 266 -9.80 11.74 -4.91
N SER A 267 -9.74 12.33 -3.72
CA SER A 267 -10.46 13.56 -3.40
C SER A 267 -10.00 14.74 -4.29
N SER A 268 -10.96 15.50 -4.81
CA SER A 268 -10.67 16.64 -5.68
C SER A 268 -10.46 17.92 -4.87
N PRO A 269 -9.30 18.61 -4.99
CA PRO A 269 -9.07 19.84 -4.26
C PRO A 269 -9.95 20.99 -4.76
N SER A 270 -10.49 21.79 -3.86
CA SER A 270 -11.25 22.99 -4.22
C SER A 270 -10.35 24.06 -4.88
N PRO A 271 -10.90 24.98 -5.71
CA PRO A 271 -10.13 26.10 -6.25
C PRO A 271 -9.54 27.01 -5.14
N ALA A 272 -10.20 27.11 -3.98
CA ALA A 272 -9.71 27.85 -2.83
C ALA A 272 -8.47 27.17 -2.24
N ARG A 273 -8.49 25.83 -2.10
CA ARG A 273 -7.35 25.04 -1.63
C ARG A 273 -6.14 25.20 -2.55
N LEU A 274 -6.32 25.12 -3.85
CA LEU A 274 -5.23 25.32 -4.82
C LEU A 274 -4.61 26.73 -4.72
N ALA A 275 -5.44 27.77 -4.51
CA ALA A 275 -4.96 29.12 -4.31
C ALA A 275 -4.16 29.28 -3.01
N GLU A 276 -4.64 28.68 -1.92
CA GLU A 276 -3.95 28.63 -0.61
C GLU A 276 -2.57 27.94 -0.73
N ILE A 277 -2.52 26.75 -1.34
CA ILE A 277 -1.26 26.02 -1.57
C ILE A 277 -0.29 26.85 -2.40
N GLY A 278 -0.79 27.52 -3.43
CA GLY A 278 0.01 28.44 -4.26
C GLY A 278 0.59 29.61 -3.45
N GLN A 279 -0.11 30.12 -2.45
CA GLN A 279 0.39 31.13 -1.54
C GLN A 279 1.46 30.54 -0.59
N ILE A 280 1.17 29.42 0.06
CA ILE A 280 2.11 28.71 0.94
C ILE A 280 3.41 28.39 0.19
N ALA A 281 3.32 27.86 -1.02
CA ALA A 281 4.48 27.51 -1.83
C ALA A 281 5.40 28.73 -2.08
N LYS A 282 4.82 29.90 -2.38
CA LYS A 282 5.58 31.16 -2.55
C LYS A 282 6.19 31.66 -1.25
N GLU A 283 5.44 31.67 -0.16
CA GLU A 283 5.88 32.18 1.15
C GLU A 283 6.99 31.31 1.76
N GLN A 284 6.89 29.99 1.60
CA GLN A 284 7.84 29.03 2.15
C GLN A 284 9.01 28.71 1.21
N GLY A 285 9.02 29.29 0.01
CA GLY A 285 10.11 29.09 -0.96
C GLY A 285 10.15 27.69 -1.56
N VAL A 286 9.00 27.03 -1.69
CA VAL A 286 8.87 25.71 -2.32
C VAL A 286 9.25 25.81 -3.79
N THR A 287 10.11 24.92 -4.28
CA THR A 287 10.60 24.89 -5.66
C THR A 287 10.11 23.69 -6.45
N THR A 288 9.46 22.75 -5.76
CA THR A 288 9.04 21.47 -6.36
C THR A 288 7.72 21.03 -5.73
N ILE A 289 6.76 20.66 -6.56
CA ILE A 289 5.54 19.94 -6.15
C ILE A 289 5.75 18.47 -6.44
N PHE A 290 5.49 17.62 -5.45
CA PHE A 290 5.62 16.19 -5.62
C PHE A 290 4.36 15.58 -6.20
N THR A 291 4.56 14.78 -7.26
CA THR A 291 3.55 13.89 -7.85
C THR A 291 3.78 12.47 -7.37
N GLU A 292 2.84 11.60 -7.61
CA GLU A 292 2.87 10.20 -7.20
C GLU A 292 2.81 9.25 -8.39
N SER A 293 3.02 7.95 -8.12
CA SER A 293 3.13 6.95 -9.18
C SER A 293 1.77 6.38 -9.62
N LEU A 294 0.75 6.42 -8.75
CA LEU A 294 -0.55 5.76 -8.97
C LEU A 294 -1.64 6.72 -9.45
N ILE A 295 -1.59 7.98 -9.07
CA ILE A 295 -2.62 8.98 -9.39
C ILE A 295 -2.25 9.90 -10.55
N ASP A 296 -3.26 10.48 -11.22
CA ASP A 296 -3.06 11.40 -12.35
C ASP A 296 -2.29 12.66 -11.88
N PRO A 297 -1.08 12.92 -12.37
CA PRO A 297 -0.26 14.03 -11.91
C PRO A 297 -0.75 15.41 -12.39
N LYS A 298 -1.86 15.47 -13.12
CA LYS A 298 -2.30 16.65 -13.86
C LYS A 298 -2.55 17.87 -12.99
N VAL A 299 -3.17 17.71 -11.82
CA VAL A 299 -3.46 18.82 -10.90
C VAL A 299 -2.15 19.40 -10.36
N ALA A 300 -1.26 18.54 -9.87
CA ALA A 300 0.06 18.93 -9.35
C ALA A 300 0.93 19.59 -10.43
N GLN A 301 0.92 19.07 -11.67
CA GLN A 301 1.65 19.65 -12.79
C GLN A 301 1.10 21.04 -13.17
N THR A 302 -0.22 21.19 -13.26
CA THR A 302 -0.85 22.48 -13.57
C THR A 302 -0.49 23.52 -12.52
N LEU A 303 -0.57 23.16 -11.24
CA LEU A 303 -0.22 24.07 -10.16
C LEU A 303 1.27 24.44 -10.19
N ALA A 304 2.16 23.50 -10.49
CA ALA A 304 3.59 23.75 -10.63
C ALA A 304 3.89 24.71 -11.81
N ASP A 305 3.23 24.52 -12.96
CA ASP A 305 3.36 25.38 -14.14
C ASP A 305 2.88 26.81 -13.84
N ASP A 306 1.74 26.98 -13.18
CA ASP A 306 1.19 28.28 -12.76
C ASP A 306 2.11 29.04 -11.79
N LEU A 307 2.82 28.29 -10.95
CA LEU A 307 3.78 28.85 -9.99
C LEU A 307 5.19 29.05 -10.59
N GLY A 308 5.46 28.48 -11.77
CA GLY A 308 6.78 28.51 -12.41
C GLY A 308 7.84 27.67 -11.68
N ILE A 309 7.43 26.58 -11.03
CA ILE A 309 8.29 25.63 -10.31
C ILE A 309 8.25 24.25 -10.96
N THR A 310 9.02 23.29 -10.45
CA THR A 310 9.14 21.95 -11.06
C THR A 310 8.28 20.91 -10.36
N THR A 311 8.09 19.75 -11.00
CA THR A 311 7.56 18.56 -10.35
C THR A 311 8.65 17.51 -10.18
N ALA A 312 8.47 16.63 -9.19
CA ALA A 312 9.26 15.42 -8.97
C ALA A 312 8.35 14.33 -8.39
N VAL A 313 8.80 13.08 -8.41
CA VAL A 313 8.04 11.99 -7.80
C VAL A 313 8.47 11.83 -6.34
N LEU A 314 7.49 11.73 -5.44
CA LEU A 314 7.61 11.25 -4.08
C LEU A 314 6.55 10.14 -3.94
N ASP A 315 6.99 8.90 -3.81
CA ASP A 315 6.11 7.73 -3.89
C ASP A 315 5.58 7.38 -2.49
N PRO A 316 4.26 7.29 -2.28
CA PRO A 316 3.70 6.94 -0.97
C PRO A 316 3.89 5.47 -0.59
N ILE A 317 4.47 4.65 -1.49
CA ILE A 317 4.79 3.23 -1.28
C ILE A 317 3.56 2.39 -0.90
N GLU A 318 2.39 2.75 -1.36
CA GLU A 318 1.12 2.05 -1.12
C GLU A 318 1.00 0.76 -1.95
N SER A 319 1.65 0.76 -3.11
CA SER A 319 1.66 -0.35 -4.04
C SER A 319 3.03 -0.52 -4.69
N GLN A 320 3.35 -1.73 -5.16
CA GLN A 320 4.58 -1.97 -5.90
C GLN A 320 4.36 -1.69 -7.40
N THR A 321 4.75 -0.51 -7.86
CA THR A 321 4.64 -0.11 -9.27
C THR A 321 5.82 -0.61 -10.13
N ASP A 322 6.95 -0.94 -9.52
CA ASP A 322 8.18 -1.46 -10.17
C ASP A 322 8.70 -2.67 -9.38
N ALA A 323 8.48 -3.87 -9.89
CA ALA A 323 8.90 -5.12 -9.26
C ALA A 323 10.43 -5.25 -9.05
N SER A 324 11.23 -4.39 -9.68
CA SER A 324 12.69 -4.34 -9.47
C SER A 324 13.11 -3.54 -8.24
N LYS A 325 12.18 -2.83 -7.61
CA LYS A 325 12.41 -1.98 -6.43
C LYS A 325 11.54 -2.45 -5.27
N ASP A 326 12.17 -2.73 -4.15
CA ASP A 326 11.47 -3.01 -2.91
C ASP A 326 11.22 -1.72 -2.11
N TYR A 327 10.52 -1.85 -0.99
CA TYR A 327 10.21 -0.74 -0.09
C TYR A 327 11.44 0.12 0.25
N ALA A 328 12.57 -0.51 0.60
CA ALA A 328 13.77 0.21 0.99
C ALA A 328 14.37 1.01 -0.18
N ALA A 329 14.33 0.46 -1.40
CA ALA A 329 14.81 1.13 -2.60
C ALA A 329 13.93 2.34 -2.97
N VAL A 330 12.60 2.23 -2.84
CA VAL A 330 11.67 3.35 -3.10
C VAL A 330 11.82 4.42 -2.02
N MET A 331 11.90 4.04 -0.75
CA MET A 331 12.14 4.99 0.34
C MET A 331 13.47 5.74 0.18
N GLN A 332 14.54 5.07 -0.27
CA GLN A 332 15.81 5.75 -0.57
C GLN A 332 15.65 6.76 -1.71
N ALA A 333 14.89 6.43 -2.77
CA ALA A 333 14.59 7.38 -3.85
C ALA A 333 13.78 8.58 -3.35
N ASN A 334 12.84 8.36 -2.45
CA ASN A 334 12.07 9.43 -1.79
C ASN A 334 12.99 10.36 -0.98
N ILE A 335 13.91 9.80 -0.19
CA ILE A 335 14.90 10.58 0.56
C ILE A 335 15.72 11.47 -0.39
N ASP A 336 16.19 10.92 -1.50
CA ASP A 336 17.00 11.66 -2.48
C ASP A 336 16.20 12.76 -3.18
N ALA A 337 14.93 12.48 -3.55
CA ALA A 337 14.02 13.46 -4.15
C ALA A 337 13.71 14.61 -3.18
N LEU A 338 13.36 14.28 -1.93
CA LEU A 338 13.03 15.24 -0.88
C LEU A 338 14.25 16.14 -0.55
N THR A 339 15.42 15.55 -0.36
CA THR A 339 16.65 16.31 -0.05
C THR A 339 17.03 17.26 -1.16
N LYS A 340 16.84 16.87 -2.42
CA LYS A 340 17.09 17.73 -3.57
C LYS A 340 16.09 18.88 -3.64
N ALA A 341 14.79 18.61 -3.50
CA ALA A 341 13.74 19.61 -3.59
C ALA A 341 13.81 20.65 -2.47
N ASN A 342 14.11 20.20 -1.24
CA ASN A 342 14.17 21.04 -0.05
C ASN A 342 15.57 21.65 0.20
N ASN A 343 16.50 21.51 -0.77
CA ASN A 343 17.86 22.05 -0.71
C ASN A 343 18.57 21.70 0.61
N CYS A 344 18.62 20.41 0.93
CA CYS A 344 19.27 19.87 2.11
C CYS A 344 20.80 19.71 1.84
N GLN A 345 21.65 20.05 2.84
CA GLN A 345 23.11 20.07 2.72
C GLN A 345 23.78 18.98 3.59
#